data_d15c6ec587689c41eaedfa9a6bb77c9d
#
_entry.id   d15c6ec587689c41eaedfa9a6bb77c9d
#
_cell.length_a   1.000
_cell.length_b   1.000
_cell.length_c   1.000
_cell.angle_alpha   90.00
_cell.angle_beta   90.00
_cell.angle_gamma   90.00
#
_symmetry.space_group_name_H-M   'P 1'
#
loop_
_entity.id
_entity.type
_entity.pdbx_description
1 polymer ?
#
loop_
_entity_poly.entity_id
_entity_poly.type
_entity_poly.pdbx_seq_one_letter_code
_entity_poly.pdbx_strand_id
1 'polypeptide(L)'
;MTTYNVPQAMQLPTLGVGQASTPSFSRVIGIDPGASGAIALLVQGVLLSVHDMPTVTVERNKSQKRQVCPAGLSILIESLTGPYVTKAICEKVGARPGQGVSSMFSFGRSVGIIEGVLAAKQIPVTFVTPQSWQKLSGAAKGKDGSRQRVMELFPREAHLFARVKDDGRADAVLIALAGGI
;
A
#
# COMPACT_ATOMS: atom_id res chain seq x y z
N MET A 1 -3.17 -16.68 3.85
CA MET A 1 -3.44 -15.52 3.00
C MET A 1 -4.83 -15.03 3.36
N THR A 2 -4.99 -13.82 3.88
CA THR A 2 -6.32 -13.29 4.24
C THR A 2 -6.74 -12.36 3.11
N THR A 3 -7.78 -12.74 2.37
CA THR A 3 -8.34 -11.94 1.28
C THR A 3 -9.72 -11.46 1.76
N TYR A 4 -9.96 -10.17 1.78
CA TYR A 4 -11.28 -9.62 2.04
C TYR A 4 -12.01 -9.45 0.70
N ASN A 5 -13.06 -10.24 0.49
CA ASN A 5 -13.99 -10.07 -0.63
C ASN A 5 -15.29 -9.44 -0.12
N VAL A 6 -15.83 -8.50 -0.86
CA VAL A 6 -17.19 -7.99 -0.61
C VAL A 6 -18.18 -9.13 -0.86
N PRO A 7 -19.06 -9.47 0.10
CA PRO A 7 -20.07 -10.52 -0.11
C PRO A 7 -20.92 -10.24 -1.35
N GLN A 8 -21.19 -11.27 -2.15
CA GLN A 8 -21.95 -11.15 -3.41
C GLN A 8 -23.35 -10.53 -3.23
N ALA A 9 -23.93 -10.70 -2.04
CA ALA A 9 -25.24 -10.12 -1.67
C ALA A 9 -25.22 -8.57 -1.49
N MET A 10 -24.03 -7.95 -1.43
CA MET A 10 -23.86 -6.48 -1.36
C MET A 10 -23.52 -5.85 -2.71
N GLN A 11 -23.44 -6.64 -3.77
CA GLN A 11 -23.22 -6.12 -5.12
C GLN A 11 -24.56 -5.67 -5.69
N LEU A 12 -24.68 -4.38 -6.00
CA LEU A 12 -25.83 -3.86 -6.73
C LEU A 12 -25.94 -4.58 -8.09
N PRO A 13 -27.16 -4.94 -8.56
CA PRO A 13 -27.31 -5.59 -9.86
C PRO A 13 -26.73 -4.69 -10.96
N THR A 14 -25.70 -5.18 -11.64
CA THR A 14 -25.18 -4.53 -12.83
C THR A 14 -26.18 -4.76 -13.97
N LEU A 15 -26.78 -3.69 -14.44
CA LEU A 15 -27.53 -3.70 -15.70
C LEU A 15 -26.56 -4.14 -16.80
N GLY A 16 -26.87 -5.28 -17.45
CA GLY A 16 -26.03 -5.89 -18.46
C GLY A 16 -25.77 -4.97 -19.65
N VAL A 17 -24.57 -4.40 -19.67
CA VAL A 17 -23.97 -3.81 -20.86
C VAL A 17 -23.05 -4.87 -21.44
N GLY A 18 -23.25 -5.23 -22.71
CA GLY A 18 -22.52 -6.30 -23.40
C GLY A 18 -21.02 -6.19 -23.18
N GLN A 19 -20.40 -7.34 -22.88
CA GLN A 19 -18.96 -7.49 -22.67
C GLN A 19 -18.21 -7.18 -23.98
N ALA A 20 -17.83 -5.93 -24.16
CA ALA A 20 -16.63 -5.64 -24.91
C ALA A 20 -15.46 -6.09 -24.04
N SER A 21 -14.59 -6.98 -24.55
CA SER A 21 -13.35 -7.40 -23.90
C SER A 21 -12.44 -6.17 -23.75
N THR A 22 -12.61 -5.44 -22.66
CA THR A 22 -11.68 -4.36 -22.29
C THR A 22 -10.33 -5.01 -22.00
N PRO A 23 -9.23 -4.51 -22.57
CA PRO A 23 -7.91 -4.99 -22.21
C PRO A 23 -7.75 -4.84 -20.69
N SER A 24 -7.48 -5.95 -20.01
CA SER A 24 -7.38 -5.98 -18.55
C SER A 24 -6.05 -5.37 -18.11
N PHE A 25 -5.97 -4.05 -18.12
CA PHE A 25 -4.85 -3.36 -17.48
C PHE A 25 -5.00 -3.52 -15.98
N SER A 26 -4.15 -4.34 -15.35
CA SER A 26 -4.17 -4.47 -13.90
C SER A 26 -3.46 -3.29 -13.26
N ARG A 27 -4.17 -2.58 -12.39
CA ARG A 27 -3.60 -1.59 -11.47
C ARG A 27 -3.33 -2.26 -10.14
N VAL A 28 -2.12 -2.12 -9.65
CA VAL A 28 -1.71 -2.66 -8.35
C VAL A 28 -1.26 -1.51 -7.46
N ILE A 29 -1.95 -1.35 -6.35
CA ILE A 29 -1.58 -0.39 -5.30
C ILE A 29 -0.80 -1.15 -4.24
N GLY A 30 0.48 -0.85 -4.07
CA GLY A 30 1.31 -1.37 -2.99
C GLY A 30 1.28 -0.44 -1.79
N ILE A 31 1.13 -0.99 -0.59
CA ILE A 31 0.97 -0.22 0.64
C ILE A 31 1.94 -0.72 1.70
N ASP A 32 2.88 0.15 2.10
CA ASP A 32 3.62 0.04 3.34
C ASP A 32 2.82 0.77 4.43
N PRO A 33 2.21 0.06 5.41
CA PRO A 33 1.34 0.68 6.39
C PRO A 33 2.11 1.44 7.48
N GLY A 34 1.52 2.51 7.97
CA GLY A 34 2.06 3.31 9.05
C GLY A 34 2.28 4.78 8.67
N ALA A 35 2.54 5.63 9.66
CA ALA A 35 2.70 7.08 9.43
C ALA A 35 4.02 7.45 8.71
N SER A 36 4.96 6.54 8.61
CA SER A 36 6.21 6.70 7.85
C SER A 36 6.25 5.83 6.60
N GLY A 37 5.16 5.11 6.33
CA GLY A 37 5.00 4.29 5.15
C GLY A 37 4.65 5.08 3.89
N ALA A 38 4.25 4.38 2.85
CA ALA A 38 3.97 4.96 1.55
C ALA A 38 2.97 4.12 0.75
N ILE A 39 2.55 4.67 -0.38
CA ILE A 39 1.63 4.05 -1.33
C ILE A 39 2.22 4.19 -2.72
N ALA A 40 2.35 3.08 -3.44
CA ALA A 40 2.83 3.04 -4.81
C ALA A 40 1.74 2.55 -5.77
N LEU A 41 1.71 3.07 -6.98
CA LEU A 41 0.85 2.60 -8.06
C LEU A 41 1.70 2.00 -9.18
N LEU A 42 1.47 0.74 -9.48
CA LEU A 42 1.98 0.07 -10.67
C LEU A 42 0.84 -0.22 -11.65
N VAL A 43 1.10 -0.03 -12.94
CA VAL A 43 0.20 -0.45 -14.02
C VAL A 43 0.99 -1.33 -14.97
N GLN A 44 0.59 -2.59 -15.12
CA GLN A 44 1.32 -3.58 -15.92
C GLN A 44 2.81 -3.69 -15.56
N GLY A 45 3.14 -3.60 -14.27
CA GLY A 45 4.51 -3.66 -13.78
C GLY A 45 5.32 -2.36 -13.93
N VAL A 46 4.77 -1.32 -14.55
CA VAL A 46 5.40 0.00 -14.65
C VAL A 46 5.03 0.86 -13.46
N LEU A 47 6.01 1.45 -12.79
CA LEU A 47 5.80 2.39 -11.70
C LEU A 47 5.26 3.72 -12.24
N LEU A 48 4.02 4.06 -11.92
CA LEU A 48 3.41 5.33 -12.33
C LEU A 48 3.58 6.42 -11.27
N SER A 49 3.45 6.07 -10.00
CA SER A 49 3.61 7.05 -8.91
C SER A 49 3.93 6.38 -7.58
N VAL A 50 4.56 7.13 -6.70
CA VAL A 50 4.76 6.77 -5.30
C VAL A 50 4.54 8.00 -4.42
N HIS A 51 3.82 7.81 -3.32
CA HIS A 51 3.40 8.87 -2.41
C HIS A 51 3.70 8.47 -0.96
N ASP A 52 4.18 9.40 -0.17
CA ASP A 52 4.25 9.21 1.28
C ASP A 52 2.85 9.01 1.84
N MET A 53 2.73 8.24 2.93
CA MET A 53 1.45 8.04 3.60
C MET A 53 0.86 9.39 4.04
N PRO A 54 -0.39 9.72 3.64
CA PRO A 54 -1.05 10.93 4.10
C PRO A 54 -1.21 10.92 5.63
N THR A 55 -0.70 11.96 6.28
CA THR A 55 -0.69 12.05 7.75
C THR A 55 -1.18 13.40 8.24
N VAL A 56 -1.72 13.40 9.47
CA VAL A 56 -1.99 14.58 10.28
C VAL A 56 -1.15 14.54 11.54
N THR A 57 -0.76 15.70 12.03
CA THR A 57 -0.11 15.83 13.32
C THR A 57 -1.16 15.99 14.40
N VAL A 58 -1.11 15.14 15.42
CA VAL A 58 -1.97 15.22 16.62
C VAL A 58 -1.12 15.47 17.85
N GLU A 59 -1.54 16.40 18.67
CA GLU A 59 -0.94 16.63 19.97
C GLU A 59 -1.49 15.63 20.99
N ARG A 60 -0.61 14.94 21.70
CA ARG A 60 -0.94 14.04 22.79
C ARG A 60 0.10 14.16 23.90
N ASN A 61 -0.33 14.54 25.09
CA ASN A 61 0.54 14.68 26.27
C ASN A 61 1.78 15.56 26.00
N LYS A 62 1.58 16.74 25.43
CA LYS A 62 2.64 17.71 25.07
C LYS A 62 3.65 17.18 24.03
N SER A 63 3.37 16.08 23.34
CA SER A 63 4.16 15.58 22.24
C SER A 63 3.35 15.55 20.96
N GLN A 64 3.99 15.92 19.85
CA GLN A 64 3.38 15.85 18.53
C GLN A 64 3.65 14.49 17.90
N LYS A 65 2.61 13.82 17.41
CA LYS A 65 2.72 12.52 16.71
C LYS A 65 2.00 12.57 15.38
N ARG A 66 2.63 12.05 14.36
CA ARG A 66 1.97 11.84 13.06
C ARG A 66 1.06 10.62 13.13
N GLN A 67 -0.12 10.73 12.55
CA GLN A 67 -1.08 9.64 12.38
C GLN A 67 -1.59 9.63 10.95
N VAL A 68 -1.94 8.45 10.44
CA VAL A 68 -2.56 8.34 9.12
C VAL A 68 -3.84 9.17 9.08
N CYS A 69 -3.96 10.00 8.05
CA CYS A 69 -5.12 10.85 7.80
C CYS A 69 -6.15 10.08 6.97
N PRO A 70 -7.31 9.68 7.53
CA PRO A 70 -8.30 8.91 6.79
C PRO A 70 -8.80 9.63 5.54
N ALA A 71 -9.09 10.93 5.65
CA ALA A 71 -9.57 11.74 4.53
C ALA A 71 -8.50 11.88 3.43
N GLY A 72 -7.25 12.21 3.82
CA GLY A 72 -6.16 12.31 2.87
C GLY A 72 -5.86 10.98 2.17
N LEU A 73 -5.92 9.87 2.92
CA LEU A 73 -5.78 8.54 2.35
C LEU A 73 -6.91 8.22 1.36
N SER A 74 -8.16 8.53 1.71
CA SER A 74 -9.31 8.29 0.83
C SER A 74 -9.18 9.06 -0.49
N ILE A 75 -8.76 10.33 -0.43
CA ILE A 75 -8.54 11.17 -1.63
C ILE A 75 -7.40 10.59 -2.47
N LEU A 76 -6.29 10.21 -1.84
CA LEU A 76 -5.15 9.62 -2.56
C LEU A 76 -5.56 8.31 -3.24
N ILE A 77 -6.17 7.37 -2.52
CA ILE A 77 -6.62 6.09 -3.10
C ILE A 77 -7.59 6.34 -4.26
N GLU A 78 -8.53 7.28 -4.14
CA GLU A 78 -9.43 7.66 -5.23
C GLU A 78 -8.67 8.10 -6.48
N SER A 79 -7.65 8.94 -6.31
CA SER A 79 -6.83 9.42 -7.44
C SER A 79 -6.00 8.32 -8.12
N LEU A 80 -5.69 7.23 -7.40
CA LEU A 80 -4.94 6.10 -7.92
C LEU A 80 -5.82 5.03 -8.56
N THR A 81 -7.14 5.07 -8.32
CA THR A 81 -8.10 4.19 -8.99
C THR A 81 -8.43 4.71 -10.38
N GLY A 82 -8.87 3.84 -11.25
CA GLY A 82 -9.24 4.19 -12.62
C GLY A 82 -10.28 3.21 -13.17
N PRO A 83 -10.62 3.30 -14.45
CA PRO A 83 -11.63 2.44 -15.07
C PRO A 83 -11.19 0.97 -15.19
N TYR A 84 -9.97 0.65 -14.79
CA TYR A 84 -9.39 -0.69 -14.85
C TYR A 84 -9.47 -1.39 -13.49
N VAL A 85 -9.37 -2.72 -13.51
CA VAL A 85 -9.32 -3.53 -12.28
C VAL A 85 -8.16 -3.07 -11.40
N THR A 86 -8.50 -2.55 -10.22
CA THR A 86 -7.53 -2.11 -9.21
C THR A 86 -7.54 -3.09 -8.06
N LYS A 87 -6.39 -3.57 -7.65
CA LYS A 87 -6.19 -4.37 -6.44
C LYS A 87 -5.14 -3.72 -5.55
N ALA A 88 -5.24 -3.92 -4.25
CA ALA A 88 -4.23 -3.47 -3.29
C ALA A 88 -3.45 -4.66 -2.72
N ILE A 89 -2.16 -4.46 -2.53
CA ILE A 89 -1.28 -5.36 -1.78
C ILE A 89 -0.76 -4.57 -0.60
N CYS A 90 -1.02 -5.05 0.60
CA CYS A 90 -0.60 -4.38 1.83
C CYS A 90 0.32 -5.29 2.64
N GLU A 91 1.35 -4.71 3.25
CA GLU A 91 2.18 -5.49 4.16
C GLU A 91 1.35 -5.97 5.35
N LYS A 92 1.43 -7.27 5.63
CA LYS A 92 0.82 -7.86 6.83
C LYS A 92 1.68 -7.55 8.04
N VAL A 93 1.16 -6.71 8.90
CA VAL A 93 1.82 -6.31 10.13
C VAL A 93 1.15 -6.94 11.33
N GLY A 94 1.92 -7.14 12.39
CA GLY A 94 1.46 -7.72 13.63
C GLY A 94 2.16 -7.11 14.84
N ALA A 95 1.61 -7.38 16.02
CA ALA A 95 2.27 -7.02 17.27
C ALA A 95 3.60 -7.78 17.41
N ARG A 96 4.65 -7.09 17.84
CA ARG A 96 5.95 -7.69 18.11
C ARG A 96 6.25 -7.65 19.60
N PRO A 97 6.80 -8.71 20.19
CA PRO A 97 7.29 -8.69 21.56
C PRO A 97 8.25 -7.51 21.80
N GLY A 98 8.12 -6.83 22.93
CA GLY A 98 8.95 -5.66 23.27
C GLY A 98 8.52 -4.34 22.64
N GLN A 99 7.48 -4.32 21.82
CA GLN A 99 6.93 -3.08 21.27
C GLN A 99 6.02 -2.41 22.30
N GLY A 100 6.17 -1.09 22.50
CA GLY A 100 5.33 -0.35 23.44
C GLY A 100 3.84 -0.35 23.06
N VAL A 101 2.95 -0.53 24.03
CA VAL A 101 1.49 -0.61 23.85
C VAL A 101 0.94 0.57 23.04
N SER A 102 1.39 1.80 23.33
CA SER A 102 0.96 2.99 22.60
C SER A 102 1.37 2.97 21.12
N SER A 103 2.53 2.41 20.80
CA SER A 103 3.01 2.26 19.42
C SER A 103 2.21 1.20 18.68
N MET A 104 1.94 0.06 19.33
CA MET A 104 1.10 -1.00 18.75
C MET A 104 -0.32 -0.51 18.47
N PHE A 105 -0.92 0.23 19.41
CA PHE A 105 -2.25 0.81 19.22
C PHE A 105 -2.29 1.80 18.04
N SER A 106 -1.31 2.71 17.97
CA SER A 106 -1.22 3.68 16.86
C SER A 106 -1.03 3.00 15.52
N PHE A 107 -0.22 1.94 15.49
CA PHE A 107 0.05 1.18 14.29
C PHE A 107 -1.17 0.36 13.85
N GLY A 108 -1.82 -0.37 14.77
CA GLY A 108 -3.06 -1.09 14.49
C GLY A 108 -4.18 -0.17 14.00
N ARG A 109 -4.29 1.04 14.57
CA ARG A 109 -5.22 2.07 14.07
C ARG A 109 -4.91 2.46 12.64
N SER A 110 -3.64 2.65 12.27
CA SER A 110 -3.24 2.98 10.91
C SER A 110 -3.65 1.89 9.92
N VAL A 111 -3.44 0.62 10.28
CA VAL A 111 -3.86 -0.52 9.46
C VAL A 111 -5.38 -0.55 9.30
N GLY A 112 -6.13 -0.40 10.40
CA GLY A 112 -7.60 -0.37 10.35
C GLY A 112 -8.15 0.78 9.48
N ILE A 113 -7.49 1.95 9.46
CA ILE A 113 -7.85 3.06 8.57
C ILE A 113 -7.62 2.66 7.10
N ILE A 114 -6.48 2.04 6.79
CA ILE A 114 -6.15 1.60 5.43
C ILE A 114 -7.18 0.56 4.96
N GLU A 115 -7.44 -0.47 5.78
CA GLU A 115 -8.44 -1.49 5.48
C GLU A 115 -9.83 -0.89 5.27
N GLY A 116 -10.26 0.01 6.14
CA GLY A 116 -11.56 0.68 6.06
C GLY A 116 -11.71 1.53 4.80
N VAL A 117 -10.66 2.28 4.41
CA VAL A 117 -10.68 3.08 3.17
C VAL A 117 -10.74 2.18 1.94
N LEU A 118 -9.92 1.11 1.87
CA LEU A 118 -9.94 0.18 0.75
C LEU A 118 -11.29 -0.53 0.63
N ALA A 119 -11.87 -0.97 1.76
CA ALA A 119 -13.19 -1.60 1.79
C ALA A 119 -14.29 -0.65 1.32
N ALA A 120 -14.29 0.60 1.79
CA ALA A 120 -15.26 1.62 1.38
C ALA A 120 -15.17 1.96 -0.13
N LYS A 121 -13.98 1.83 -0.72
CA LYS A 121 -13.73 2.00 -2.16
C LYS A 121 -13.90 0.70 -2.96
N GLN A 122 -14.30 -0.39 -2.31
CA GLN A 122 -14.47 -1.71 -2.93
C GLN A 122 -13.20 -2.22 -3.64
N ILE A 123 -12.03 -1.87 -3.12
CA ILE A 123 -10.75 -2.32 -3.65
C ILE A 123 -10.35 -3.60 -2.91
N PRO A 124 -10.25 -4.75 -3.61
CA PRO A 124 -9.80 -5.98 -2.99
C PRO A 124 -8.35 -5.84 -2.51
N VAL A 125 -8.08 -6.29 -1.28
CA VAL A 125 -6.75 -6.23 -0.68
C VAL A 125 -6.22 -7.62 -0.35
N THR A 126 -4.94 -7.85 -0.69
CA THR A 126 -4.18 -9.03 -0.30
C THR A 126 -3.08 -8.63 0.67
N PHE A 127 -2.96 -9.32 1.78
CA PHE A 127 -1.91 -9.08 2.76
C PHE A 127 -0.73 -10.01 2.54
N VAL A 128 0.48 -9.44 2.43
CA VAL A 128 1.74 -10.17 2.26
C VAL A 128 2.66 -9.97 3.46
N THR A 129 3.34 -11.02 3.89
CA THR A 129 4.29 -10.89 5.01
C THR A 129 5.59 -10.23 4.55
N PRO A 130 6.33 -9.53 5.46
CA PRO A 130 7.64 -8.97 5.14
C PRO A 130 8.58 -9.98 4.49
N GLN A 131 8.64 -11.19 5.04
CA GLN A 131 9.49 -12.26 4.51
C GLN A 131 9.10 -12.67 3.09
N SER A 132 7.80 -12.69 2.79
CA SER A 132 7.28 -13.09 1.48
C SER A 132 7.65 -12.07 0.41
N TRP A 133 7.29 -10.80 0.60
CA TRP A 133 7.54 -9.80 -0.42
C TRP A 133 9.04 -9.49 -0.59
N GLN A 134 9.83 -9.49 0.49
CA GLN A 134 11.29 -9.33 0.41
C GLN A 134 11.93 -10.45 -0.39
N LYS A 135 11.52 -11.70 -0.17
CA LYS A 135 12.02 -12.84 -0.96
C LYS A 135 11.65 -12.72 -2.44
N LEU A 136 10.40 -12.37 -2.74
CA LEU A 136 9.90 -12.25 -4.11
C LEU A 136 10.54 -11.09 -4.87
N SER A 137 10.78 -9.97 -4.20
CA SER A 137 11.41 -8.79 -4.80
C SER A 137 12.89 -8.94 -5.08
N GLY A 138 13.56 -9.90 -4.42
CA GLY A 138 15.01 -10.05 -4.49
C GLY A 138 15.79 -8.92 -3.80
N ALA A 139 15.16 -8.17 -2.90
CA ALA A 139 15.81 -7.13 -2.13
C ALA A 139 16.88 -7.74 -1.19
N ALA A 140 18.06 -7.13 -1.16
CA ALA A 140 19.11 -7.53 -0.22
C ALA A 140 18.66 -7.26 1.23
N LYS A 141 19.16 -8.06 2.16
CA LYS A 141 18.93 -7.81 3.60
C LYS A 141 19.67 -6.55 4.04
N GLY A 142 19.04 -5.74 4.87
CA GLY A 142 19.64 -4.54 5.45
C GLY A 142 18.86 -3.27 5.14
N LYS A 143 19.29 -2.15 5.73
CA LYS A 143 18.57 -0.89 5.71
C LYS A 143 18.33 -0.28 4.32
N ASP A 144 19.26 -0.53 3.39
CA ASP A 144 19.20 0.08 2.05
C ASP A 144 18.76 -0.89 0.95
N GLY A 145 18.52 -2.16 1.31
CA GLY A 145 18.25 -3.23 0.34
C GLY A 145 17.04 -2.96 -0.55
N SER A 146 15.92 -2.49 0.04
CA SER A 146 14.72 -2.15 -0.71
C SER A 146 14.96 -0.98 -1.67
N ARG A 147 15.62 0.09 -1.22
CA ARG A 147 15.91 1.27 -2.04
C ARG A 147 16.82 0.94 -3.21
N GLN A 148 17.90 0.21 -2.96
CA GLN A 148 18.81 -0.24 -4.01
C GLN A 148 18.06 -1.08 -5.05
N ARG A 149 17.25 -2.03 -4.58
CA ARG A 149 16.49 -2.92 -5.47
C ARG A 149 15.50 -2.16 -6.34
N VAL A 150 14.76 -1.18 -5.78
CA VAL A 150 13.83 -0.36 -6.56
C VAL A 150 14.58 0.51 -7.57
N MET A 151 15.71 1.11 -7.20
CA MET A 151 16.52 1.91 -8.13
C MET A 151 17.09 1.07 -9.29
N GLU A 152 17.40 -0.22 -9.07
CA GLU A 152 17.79 -1.14 -10.14
C GLU A 152 16.63 -1.46 -11.09
N LEU A 153 15.42 -1.69 -10.53
CA LEU A 153 14.23 -2.05 -11.29
C LEU A 153 13.64 -0.85 -12.04
N PHE A 154 13.73 0.34 -11.47
CA PHE A 154 13.16 1.58 -11.98
C PHE A 154 14.22 2.71 -12.03
N PRO A 155 15.23 2.60 -12.91
CA PRO A 155 16.34 3.55 -12.94
C PRO A 155 15.92 4.98 -13.30
N ARG A 156 14.82 5.15 -14.04
CA ARG A 156 14.29 6.49 -14.38
C ARG A 156 13.71 7.20 -13.15
N GLU A 157 13.14 6.45 -12.24
CA GLU A 157 12.51 6.91 -11.01
C GLU A 157 13.45 6.86 -9.78
N ALA A 158 14.74 6.51 -9.98
CA ALA A 158 15.71 6.31 -8.89
C ALA A 158 15.82 7.52 -7.94
N HIS A 159 15.61 8.73 -8.46
CA HIS A 159 15.64 9.97 -7.67
C HIS A 159 14.55 10.02 -6.58
N LEU A 160 13.47 9.26 -6.70
CA LEU A 160 12.38 9.16 -5.72
C LEU A 160 12.76 8.33 -4.48
N PHE A 161 13.87 7.58 -4.55
CA PHE A 161 14.33 6.63 -3.54
C PHE A 161 15.74 6.93 -2.99
N ALA A 162 16.29 8.09 -3.33
CA ALA A 162 17.70 8.41 -3.05
C ALA A 162 17.99 8.66 -1.56
N ARG A 163 16.98 9.08 -0.77
CA ARG A 163 17.17 9.46 0.64
C ARG A 163 16.87 8.28 1.55
N VAL A 164 17.56 8.20 2.68
CA VAL A 164 17.30 7.18 3.72
C VAL A 164 15.82 7.15 4.14
N LYS A 165 15.17 8.31 4.23
CA LYS A 165 13.75 8.39 4.60
C LYS A 165 12.76 7.88 3.54
N ASP A 166 13.25 7.54 2.35
CA ASP A 166 12.42 7.02 1.25
C ASP A 166 12.26 5.49 1.33
N ASP A 167 12.71 4.85 2.42
CA ASP A 167 12.58 3.39 2.64
C ASP A 167 11.13 2.92 2.48
N GLY A 168 10.16 3.60 3.11
CA GLY A 168 8.75 3.25 2.97
C GLY A 168 8.22 3.35 1.54
N ARG A 169 8.75 4.29 0.72
CA ARG A 169 8.41 4.37 -0.71
C ARG A 169 8.91 3.15 -1.46
N ALA A 170 10.15 2.75 -1.19
CA ALA A 170 10.74 1.58 -1.81
C ALA A 170 9.99 0.30 -1.41
N ASP A 171 9.67 0.15 -0.13
CA ASP A 171 8.89 -0.98 0.36
C ASP A 171 7.52 -1.06 -0.31
N ALA A 172 6.79 0.05 -0.43
CA ALA A 172 5.49 0.09 -1.11
C ALA A 172 5.57 -0.37 -2.57
N VAL A 173 6.62 0.03 -3.31
CA VAL A 173 6.85 -0.42 -4.70
C VAL A 173 7.11 -1.93 -4.76
N LEU A 174 7.97 -2.46 -3.87
CA LEU A 174 8.30 -3.89 -3.85
C LEU A 174 7.12 -4.75 -3.40
N ILE A 175 6.29 -4.24 -2.47
CA ILE A 175 5.03 -4.87 -2.07
C ILE A 175 4.07 -4.96 -3.25
N ALA A 176 3.94 -3.89 -4.06
CA ALA A 176 3.11 -3.91 -5.26
C ALA A 176 3.59 -4.95 -6.28
N LEU A 177 4.90 -5.03 -6.53
CA LEU A 177 5.51 -6.02 -7.43
C LEU A 177 5.25 -7.45 -6.97
N ALA A 178 5.37 -7.73 -5.66
CA ALA A 178 5.15 -9.06 -5.09
C ALA A 178 3.71 -9.56 -5.26
N GLY A 179 2.74 -8.68 -5.45
CA GLY A 179 1.35 -9.04 -5.70
C GLY A 179 0.95 -9.07 -7.17
N GLY A 180 1.88 -8.75 -8.06
CA GLY A 180 1.67 -8.78 -9.52
C GLY A 180 2.11 -10.08 -10.19
N ILE A 181 2.73 -10.98 -9.39
CA ILE A 181 3.24 -12.28 -9.84
C ILE A 181 2.20 -13.37 -9.55
#